data_ccc46d6a0973c22c6fbaa74e08c2ca2b
#
_entry.id   ccc46d6a0973c22c6fbaa74e08c2ca2b
#
_cell.length_a   1.000
_cell.length_b   1.000
_cell.length_c   1.000
_cell.angle_alpha   90.00
_cell.angle_beta   90.00
_cell.angle_gamma   90.00
#
_symmetry.space_group_name_H-M   'P 1'
#
loop_
_entity.id
_entity.type
_entity.pdbx_description
1 polymer ?
#
loop_
_entity_poly.entity_id
_entity_poly.type
_entity_poly.pdbx_seq_one_letter_code
_entity_poly.pdbx_strand_id
1 'polypeptide(L)'
;MLAPQPLMNNFLDKFFSRSRNLDYISQNIKDITLQTHANKIFDAINSFSEISEVRYVGGFIRKIIKKEVIDDIDLATNLKPGEVCEALKGKEINFYETGIEHGTVTAIIDEFKYEITSLRKDLITDGRHAQVEFSLNWKE
;
A
#
# COMPACT_ATOMS: atom_id res chain seq x y z
N MET A 1 -3.34 31.68 13.51
CA MET A 1 -4.28 31.22 14.53
C MET A 1 -5.65 31.04 13.95
N LEU A 2 -6.32 29.95 14.27
CA LEU A 2 -7.63 29.68 13.77
C LEU A 2 -8.69 30.21 14.72
N ALA A 3 -9.58 31.02 14.20
CA ALA A 3 -10.74 31.43 14.95
C ALA A 3 -11.72 30.26 15.05
N PRO A 4 -12.25 29.98 16.22
CA PRO A 4 -13.31 28.99 16.33
C PRO A 4 -14.54 29.45 15.56
N GLN A 5 -15.29 28.48 15.06
CA GLN A 5 -16.46 28.76 14.25
C GLN A 5 -17.71 28.20 14.89
N PRO A 6 -18.13 28.77 16.03
CA PRO A 6 -19.23 28.19 16.80
C PRO A 6 -20.57 28.27 16.09
N LEU A 7 -20.70 29.18 15.13
CA LEU A 7 -21.97 29.39 14.42
C LEU A 7 -22.04 28.64 13.11
N MET A 8 -21.03 27.85 12.80
CA MET A 8 -21.03 27.02 11.61
C MET A 8 -22.10 25.94 11.73
N ASN A 9 -22.84 25.70 10.67
CA ASN A 9 -23.87 24.66 10.72
C ASN A 9 -23.22 23.27 10.69
N ASN A 10 -23.97 22.27 11.15
CA ASN A 10 -23.45 20.90 11.26
C ASN A 10 -22.92 20.31 9.95
N PHE A 11 -23.51 20.70 8.82
CA PHE A 11 -23.09 20.25 7.52
C PHE A 11 -21.69 20.77 7.18
N LEU A 12 -21.46 22.06 7.34
CA LEU A 12 -20.18 22.68 7.07
C LEU A 12 -19.11 22.17 8.02
N ASP A 13 -19.42 21.97 9.30
CA ASP A 13 -18.49 21.42 10.27
C ASP A 13 -18.01 20.02 9.86
N LYS A 14 -18.95 19.17 9.44
CA LYS A 14 -18.61 17.82 8.97
C LYS A 14 -17.77 17.85 7.72
N PHE A 15 -18.09 18.75 6.80
CA PHE A 15 -17.34 18.89 5.56
C PHE A 15 -15.89 19.34 5.82
N PHE A 16 -15.67 20.36 6.62
CA PHE A 16 -14.33 20.84 6.94
C PHE A 16 -13.55 19.84 7.78
N SER A 17 -14.18 19.13 8.68
CA SER A 17 -13.55 18.08 9.47
C SER A 17 -13.07 16.94 8.57
N ARG A 18 -13.89 16.53 7.61
CA ARG A 18 -13.54 15.51 6.64
C ARG A 18 -12.35 15.93 5.78
N SER A 19 -12.35 17.17 5.30
CA SER A 19 -11.23 17.70 4.50
C SER A 19 -9.93 17.70 5.30
N ARG A 20 -9.96 18.14 6.54
CA ARG A 20 -8.78 18.14 7.41
C ARG A 20 -8.25 16.73 7.66
N ASN A 21 -9.13 15.75 7.82
CA ASN A 21 -8.74 14.37 8.00
C ASN A 21 -8.03 13.82 6.75
N LEU A 22 -8.53 14.15 5.57
CA LEU A 22 -7.90 13.74 4.31
C LEU A 22 -6.54 14.38 4.15
N ASP A 23 -6.38 15.66 4.47
CA ASP A 23 -5.09 16.35 4.42
C ASP A 23 -4.09 15.73 5.41
N TYR A 24 -4.54 15.41 6.61
CA TYR A 24 -3.73 14.75 7.63
C TYR A 24 -3.25 13.38 7.12
N ILE A 25 -4.13 12.57 6.57
CA ILE A 25 -3.79 11.26 6.05
C ILE A 25 -2.78 11.39 4.90
N SER A 26 -3.03 12.29 3.96
CA SER A 26 -2.14 12.52 2.82
C SER A 26 -0.75 12.93 3.27
N GLN A 27 -0.65 13.85 4.24
CA GLN A 27 0.64 14.30 4.75
C GLN A 27 1.38 13.17 5.46
N ASN A 28 0.69 12.37 6.26
CA ASN A 28 1.32 11.24 6.95
C ASN A 28 1.81 10.17 5.98
N ILE A 29 1.10 9.91 4.89
CA ILE A 29 1.55 8.98 3.86
C ILE A 29 2.85 9.48 3.24
N LYS A 30 2.94 10.76 2.91
CA LYS A 30 4.16 11.36 2.37
C LYS A 30 5.32 11.24 3.34
N ASP A 31 5.10 11.57 4.60
CA ASP A 31 6.15 11.52 5.63
C ASP A 31 6.66 10.09 5.82
N ILE A 32 5.76 9.12 5.87
CA ILE A 32 6.13 7.71 6.02
C ILE A 32 6.87 7.22 4.79
N THR A 33 6.43 7.59 3.59
CA THR A 33 7.11 7.22 2.35
C THR A 33 8.56 7.69 2.35
N LEU A 34 8.83 8.89 2.86
CA LEU A 34 10.18 9.42 2.95
C LEU A 34 10.99 8.80 4.09
N GLN A 35 10.39 8.66 5.27
CA GLN A 35 11.08 8.18 6.47
C GLN A 35 11.42 6.69 6.41
N THR A 36 10.57 5.89 5.81
CA THR A 36 10.71 4.43 5.76
C THR A 36 11.38 3.93 4.48
N HIS A 37 11.78 4.83 3.60
CA HIS A 37 12.34 4.48 2.29
C HIS A 37 11.36 3.71 1.38
N ALA A 38 10.07 3.81 1.62
CA ALA A 38 9.05 3.20 0.75
C ALA A 38 9.16 3.72 -0.68
N ASN A 39 9.66 4.94 -0.85
CA ASN A 39 9.92 5.52 -2.17
C ASN A 39 10.82 4.63 -3.05
N LYS A 40 11.75 3.88 -2.45
CA LYS A 40 12.60 2.95 -3.19
C LYS A 40 11.78 1.79 -3.77
N ILE A 41 10.81 1.29 -3.00
CA ILE A 41 9.90 0.24 -3.45
C ILE A 41 9.01 0.78 -4.58
N PHE A 42 8.44 1.97 -4.40
CA PHE A 42 7.61 2.61 -5.42
C PHE A 42 8.38 2.82 -6.71
N ASP A 43 9.60 3.31 -6.62
CA ASP A 43 10.45 3.50 -7.79
C ASP A 43 10.75 2.18 -8.50
N ALA A 44 11.12 1.14 -7.74
CA ALA A 44 11.43 -0.16 -8.31
C ALA A 44 10.26 -0.75 -9.10
N ILE A 45 9.06 -0.70 -8.53
CA ILE A 45 7.88 -1.30 -9.14
C ILE A 45 7.33 -0.42 -10.26
N ASN A 46 7.19 0.88 -10.02
CA ASN A 46 6.61 1.78 -11.01
C ASN A 46 7.48 1.93 -12.27
N SER A 47 8.79 1.76 -12.13
CA SER A 47 9.70 1.84 -13.27
C SER A 47 9.88 0.51 -14.01
N PHE A 48 9.29 -0.58 -13.52
CA PHE A 48 9.43 -1.90 -14.13
C PHE A 48 8.82 -1.96 -15.53
N SER A 49 7.66 -1.34 -15.72
CA SER A 49 7.00 -1.23 -17.02
C SER A 49 6.14 0.02 -17.05
N GLU A 50 5.60 0.35 -18.24
CA GLU A 50 4.73 1.51 -18.40
C GLU A 50 3.42 1.39 -17.62
N ILE A 51 2.97 0.17 -17.36
CA ILE A 51 1.69 -0.07 -16.68
C ILE A 51 1.85 -0.56 -15.26
N SER A 52 3.09 -0.82 -14.81
CA SER A 52 3.29 -1.32 -13.45
C SER A 52 3.05 -0.23 -12.41
N GLU A 53 2.39 -0.60 -11.34
CA GLU A 53 1.98 0.33 -10.29
C GLU A 53 1.96 -0.38 -8.95
N VAL A 54 2.26 0.36 -7.90
CA VAL A 54 2.15 -0.10 -6.51
C VAL A 54 1.35 0.93 -5.70
N ARG A 55 0.52 0.45 -4.79
CA ARG A 55 -0.32 1.30 -3.94
C ARG A 55 -0.29 0.83 -2.49
N TYR A 56 -0.47 1.78 -1.56
CA TYR A 56 -0.71 1.44 -0.17
C TYR A 56 -2.09 0.82 -0.01
N VAL A 57 -2.20 -0.25 0.80
CA VAL A 57 -3.46 -0.95 1.04
C VAL A 57 -3.56 -1.47 2.47
N GLY A 58 -4.68 -2.08 2.81
CA GLY A 58 -4.89 -2.80 4.05
C GLY A 58 -4.98 -1.93 5.28
N GLY A 59 -4.43 -2.43 6.39
CA GLY A 59 -4.51 -1.77 7.68
C GLY A 59 -3.65 -0.52 7.83
N PHE A 60 -2.79 -0.23 6.85
CA PHE A 60 -1.88 0.91 6.89
C PHE A 60 -2.62 2.24 7.09
N ILE A 61 -3.66 2.48 6.29
CA ILE A 61 -4.46 3.70 6.40
C ILE A 61 -5.17 3.75 7.76
N ARG A 62 -5.67 2.62 8.24
CA ARG A 62 -6.30 2.53 9.54
C ARG A 62 -5.34 2.89 10.66
N LYS A 63 -4.10 2.41 10.60
CA LYS A 63 -3.07 2.73 11.58
C LYS A 63 -2.73 4.23 11.58
N ILE A 64 -2.68 4.86 10.42
CA ILE A 64 -2.49 6.30 10.33
C ILE A 64 -3.63 7.06 11.02
N ILE A 65 -4.87 6.69 10.73
CA ILE A 65 -6.05 7.35 11.32
C ILE A 65 -6.04 7.21 12.84
N LYS A 66 -5.69 6.03 13.33
CA LYS A 66 -5.65 5.75 14.78
C LYS A 66 -4.36 6.22 15.45
N LYS A 67 -3.42 6.75 14.70
CA LYS A 67 -2.10 7.18 15.20
C LYS A 67 -1.32 6.05 15.88
N GLU A 68 -1.50 4.83 15.39
CA GLU A 68 -0.77 3.66 15.86
C GLU A 68 0.64 3.61 15.27
N VAL A 69 1.51 2.87 15.94
CA VAL A 69 2.88 2.64 15.46
C VAL A 69 2.83 1.82 14.17
N ILE A 70 3.62 2.24 13.17
CA ILE A 70 3.73 1.55 11.89
C ILE A 70 5.07 0.84 11.85
N ASP A 71 5.03 -0.50 11.89
CA ASP A 71 6.20 -1.37 11.88
C ASP A 71 6.34 -2.13 10.56
N ASP A 72 5.26 -2.31 9.84
CA ASP A 72 5.23 -2.90 8.52
C ASP A 72 4.22 -2.17 7.64
N ILE A 73 4.42 -2.23 6.35
CA ILE A 73 3.58 -1.54 5.37
C ILE A 73 3.05 -2.57 4.38
N ASP A 74 1.73 -2.54 4.16
CA ASP A 74 1.08 -3.39 3.17
C ASP A 74 0.93 -2.61 1.86
N LEU A 75 1.41 -3.22 0.79
CA LEU A 75 1.35 -2.68 -0.56
C LEU A 75 0.67 -3.68 -1.48
N ALA A 76 0.01 -3.18 -2.51
CA ALA A 76 -0.53 -4.00 -3.59
C ALA A 76 0.04 -3.53 -4.92
N THR A 77 0.24 -4.46 -5.84
CA THR A 77 0.78 -4.17 -7.17
C THR A 77 0.06 -5.00 -8.23
N ASN A 78 0.05 -4.48 -9.45
CA ASN A 78 -0.43 -5.23 -10.61
C ASN A 78 0.65 -6.10 -11.25
N LEU A 79 1.87 -6.11 -10.72
CA LEU A 79 2.90 -7.05 -11.15
C LEU A 79 2.64 -8.45 -10.58
N LYS A 80 3.08 -9.47 -11.30
CA LYS A 80 3.08 -10.84 -10.78
C LYS A 80 4.20 -10.97 -9.74
N PRO A 81 4.12 -11.94 -8.80
CA PRO A 81 5.16 -12.09 -7.77
C PRO A 81 6.57 -12.22 -8.31
N GLY A 82 6.76 -12.98 -9.39
CA GLY A 82 8.07 -13.10 -10.03
C GLY A 82 8.59 -11.78 -10.59
N GLU A 83 7.70 -10.96 -11.12
CA GLU A 83 8.06 -9.64 -11.63
C GLU A 83 8.40 -8.67 -10.48
N VAL A 84 7.72 -8.80 -9.34
CA VAL A 84 8.08 -8.04 -8.14
C VAL A 84 9.50 -8.36 -7.72
N CYS A 85 9.85 -9.65 -7.68
CA CYS A 85 11.20 -10.08 -7.35
C CYS A 85 12.24 -9.50 -8.31
N GLU A 86 11.95 -9.51 -9.60
CA GLU A 86 12.85 -8.94 -10.61
C GLU A 86 13.02 -7.42 -10.41
N ALA A 87 11.92 -6.72 -10.15
CA ALA A 87 11.95 -5.28 -9.91
C ALA A 87 12.81 -4.93 -8.70
N LEU A 88 12.66 -5.68 -7.61
CA LEU A 88 13.42 -5.47 -6.39
C LEU A 88 14.90 -5.79 -6.59
N LYS A 89 15.22 -6.89 -7.28
CA LYS A 89 16.60 -7.23 -7.61
C LYS A 89 17.27 -6.15 -8.45
N GLY A 90 16.54 -5.59 -9.40
CA GLY A 90 17.06 -4.54 -10.27
C GLY A 90 17.47 -3.26 -9.53
N LYS A 91 16.91 -3.02 -8.37
CA LYS A 91 17.21 -1.87 -7.51
C LYS A 91 18.01 -2.26 -6.26
N GLU A 92 18.52 -3.49 -6.21
CA GLU A 92 19.32 -4.00 -5.09
C GLU A 92 18.60 -3.95 -3.75
N ILE A 93 17.28 -4.20 -3.76
CA ILE A 93 16.46 -4.23 -2.55
C ILE A 93 16.35 -5.67 -2.08
N ASN A 94 16.68 -5.93 -0.83
CA ASN A 94 16.57 -7.24 -0.22
C ASN A 94 15.10 -7.63 -0.05
N PHE A 95 14.79 -8.89 -0.31
CA PHE A 95 13.45 -9.43 -0.17
C PHE A 95 13.48 -10.92 0.12
N TYR A 96 12.36 -11.43 0.61
CA TYR A 96 12.14 -12.87 0.70
C TYR A 96 10.71 -13.21 0.28
N GLU A 97 10.54 -14.43 -0.19
CA GLU A 97 9.27 -14.91 -0.71
C GLU A 97 8.46 -15.58 0.40
N THR A 98 7.69 -14.78 1.15
CA THR A 98 6.77 -15.30 2.14
C THR A 98 5.40 -15.45 1.52
N GLY A 99 4.96 -16.68 1.27
CA GLY A 99 3.64 -16.89 0.71
C GLY A 99 3.55 -16.53 -0.75
N ILE A 100 4.59 -16.87 -1.53
CA ILE A 100 4.58 -16.60 -2.97
C ILE A 100 3.42 -17.28 -3.69
N GLU A 101 2.96 -18.42 -3.18
CA GLU A 101 1.79 -19.11 -3.70
C GLU A 101 0.51 -18.29 -3.46
N HIS A 102 0.54 -17.37 -2.53
CA HIS A 102 -0.55 -16.41 -2.29
C HIS A 102 -0.28 -15.05 -2.93
N GLY A 103 0.86 -14.92 -3.60
CA GLY A 103 1.20 -13.70 -4.31
C GLY A 103 1.85 -12.61 -3.47
N THR A 104 2.48 -12.95 -2.34
CA THR A 104 3.09 -11.97 -1.45
C THR A 104 4.62 -12.11 -1.44
N VAL A 105 5.30 -10.97 -1.61
CA VAL A 105 6.75 -10.84 -1.50
C VAL A 105 7.02 -9.79 -0.44
N THR A 106 7.94 -10.08 0.49
CA THR A 106 8.30 -9.13 1.54
C THR A 106 9.66 -8.51 1.25
N ALA A 107 9.68 -7.21 1.03
CA ALA A 107 10.90 -6.44 0.88
C ALA A 107 11.36 -5.90 2.23
N ILE A 108 12.67 -5.77 2.42
CA ILE A 108 13.26 -5.28 3.67
C ILE A 108 14.22 -4.15 3.35
N ILE A 109 14.00 -2.99 3.97
CA ILE A 109 14.90 -1.85 3.89
C ILE A 109 15.09 -1.32 5.32
N ASP A 110 16.35 -1.30 5.80
CA ASP A 110 16.68 -0.78 7.13
C ASP A 110 15.81 -1.37 8.25
N GLU A 111 15.66 -2.70 8.22
CA GLU A 111 14.87 -3.47 9.19
C GLU A 111 13.35 -3.26 9.10
N PHE A 112 12.91 -2.41 8.18
CA PHE A 112 11.49 -2.16 7.95
C PHE A 112 10.97 -3.11 6.86
N LYS A 113 9.77 -3.68 7.08
CA LYS A 113 9.18 -4.67 6.18
C LYS A 113 8.07 -4.08 5.33
N TYR A 114 8.07 -4.44 4.06
CA TYR A 114 7.05 -4.06 3.10
C TYR A 114 6.46 -5.32 2.49
N GLU A 115 5.22 -5.62 2.81
CA GLU A 115 4.51 -6.77 2.25
C GLU A 115 3.84 -6.35 0.95
N ILE A 116 4.34 -6.88 -0.16
CA ILE A 116 3.87 -6.53 -1.50
C ILE A 116 3.04 -7.67 -2.03
N THR A 117 1.74 -7.45 -2.15
CA THR A 117 0.80 -8.46 -2.62
C THR A 117 0.36 -8.15 -4.04
N SER A 118 0.51 -9.15 -4.92
CA SER A 118 0.06 -9.03 -6.30
C SER A 118 -1.47 -9.09 -6.36
N LEU A 119 -2.07 -8.28 -7.23
CA LEU A 119 -3.50 -8.34 -7.49
C LEU A 119 -3.86 -9.73 -8.00
N ARG A 120 -4.95 -10.27 -7.49
CA ARG A 120 -5.39 -11.60 -7.86
C ARG A 120 -6.90 -11.68 -7.91
N LYS A 121 -7.36 -12.64 -8.70
CA LYS A 121 -8.76 -13.01 -8.79
C LYS A 121 -8.88 -14.46 -8.36
N ASP A 122 -9.69 -14.70 -7.33
CA ASP A 122 -9.92 -16.07 -6.89
C ASP A 122 -10.81 -16.76 -7.90
N LEU A 123 -10.32 -17.85 -8.47
CA LEU A 123 -11.10 -18.68 -9.38
C LEU A 123 -11.98 -19.64 -8.59
N ILE A 124 -12.79 -20.39 -9.30
CA ILE A 124 -13.76 -21.33 -8.68
C ILE A 124 -13.03 -22.29 -7.75
N THR A 125 -13.56 -22.44 -6.55
CA THR A 125 -13.00 -23.36 -5.56
C THR A 125 -13.98 -24.51 -5.31
N ASP A 126 -13.44 -25.67 -4.97
CA ASP A 126 -14.22 -26.83 -4.52
C ASP A 126 -14.42 -26.86 -2.99
N GLY A 127 -14.12 -25.74 -2.35
CA GLY A 127 -14.18 -25.62 -0.88
C GLY A 127 -12.90 -25.99 -0.17
N ARG A 128 -11.95 -26.61 -0.86
CA ARG A 128 -10.66 -27.02 -0.29
C ARG A 128 -9.48 -26.40 -1.02
N HIS A 129 -9.59 -26.18 -2.31
CA HIS A 129 -8.54 -25.64 -3.15
C HIS A 129 -9.04 -24.41 -3.87
N ALA A 130 -8.37 -23.30 -3.67
CA ALA A 130 -8.63 -22.10 -4.43
C ALA A 130 -7.59 -21.99 -5.54
N GLN A 131 -8.06 -21.80 -6.77
CA GLN A 131 -7.20 -21.41 -7.87
C GLN A 131 -7.15 -19.90 -7.90
N VAL A 132 -5.96 -19.35 -8.11
CA VAL A 132 -5.72 -17.91 -8.10
C VAL A 132 -5.15 -17.49 -9.44
N GLU A 133 -5.69 -16.43 -9.99
CA GLU A 133 -5.17 -15.79 -11.19
C GLU A 133 -4.73 -14.37 -10.83
N PHE A 134 -3.50 -14.00 -11.20
CA PHE A 134 -3.01 -12.64 -10.97
C PHE A 134 -3.56 -11.70 -12.01
N SER A 135 -3.97 -10.53 -11.57
CA SER A 135 -4.70 -9.57 -12.38
C SER A 135 -3.89 -8.28 -12.55
N LEU A 136 -4.02 -7.67 -13.73
CA LEU A 136 -3.49 -6.33 -14.01
C LEU A 136 -4.51 -5.25 -13.66
N ASN A 137 -5.73 -5.64 -13.34
CA ASN A 137 -6.85 -4.71 -13.17
C ASN A 137 -7.15 -4.46 -11.70
N TRP A 138 -7.05 -3.21 -11.29
CA TRP A 138 -7.30 -2.78 -9.92
C TRP A 138 -8.76 -2.85 -9.49
N LYS A 139 -9.67 -3.04 -10.43
CA LYS A 139 -11.11 -3.09 -10.16
C LYS A 139 -11.66 -4.51 -10.04
N GLU A 140 -10.84 -5.50 -10.24
CA GLU A 140 -11.29 -6.90 -10.13
C GLU A 140 -11.26 -7.43 -8.71
#